data_dde2a9f57d47997f5e543034756527f4
#
_entry.id   dde2a9f57d47997f5e543034756527f4
#
_cell.length_a   1.000
_cell.length_b   1.000
_cell.length_c   1.000
_cell.angle_alpha   90.00
_cell.angle_beta   90.00
_cell.angle_gamma   90.00
#
_symmetry.space_group_name_H-M   'P 1'
#
loop_
_entity.id
_entity.type
_entity.pdbx_description
1 polymer ?
#
loop_
_entity_poly.entity_id
_entity_poly.type
_entity_poly.pdbx_seq_one_letter_code
_entity_poly.pdbx_strand_id
1 'polypeptide(L)'
;MKESEIKKNAFAMPMYRPSYPKGPYRFINREFLIITYETEMDLLREVVPEPLEVTDPIVKFEFIRMPDSTGFGDYTESGQVIPVRYKGQNGGYSHAMYLDDHPPIAGGREIWGFPKKLAKPRLIVEKETLMGTLDYGDCRVATGTMGYKYESLDSSKVAESLKGKNYLLKILPHVDGSVRVCELVEYVLEDISIKGAWTGPAELQLFQHALAPVAELPVKKIIAATHIVSDLTLPYGRVVHDYLD
;
A
#
# COMPACT_ATOMS: atom_id res chain seq x y z
N MET A 1 -29.83 -21.84 8.31
CA MET A 1 -29.52 -20.48 8.74
C MET A 1 -30.69 -19.56 8.41
N LYS A 2 -31.21 -18.80 9.38
CA LYS A 2 -32.37 -17.91 9.17
C LYS A 2 -31.94 -16.62 8.51
N GLU A 3 -32.80 -15.97 7.74
CA GLU A 3 -32.51 -14.66 7.10
C GLU A 3 -32.08 -13.59 8.11
N SER A 4 -32.71 -13.58 9.30
CA SER A 4 -32.34 -12.65 10.38
C SER A 4 -30.91 -12.87 10.91
N GLU A 5 -30.43 -14.10 10.90
CA GLU A 5 -29.04 -14.42 11.28
C GLU A 5 -28.07 -13.98 10.21
N ILE A 6 -28.44 -14.13 8.94
CA ILE A 6 -27.62 -13.63 7.81
C ILE A 6 -27.47 -12.12 7.92
N LYS A 7 -28.58 -11.38 8.04
CA LYS A 7 -28.54 -9.90 8.16
C LYS A 7 -27.72 -9.41 9.34
N LYS A 8 -27.77 -10.12 10.49
CA LYS A 8 -27.03 -9.75 11.71
C LYS A 8 -25.53 -10.01 11.60
N ASN A 9 -25.15 -11.10 10.96
CA ASN A 9 -23.78 -11.62 11.01
C ASN A 9 -23.01 -11.45 9.68
N ALA A 10 -23.67 -10.96 8.62
CA ALA A 10 -23.04 -10.72 7.33
C ALA A 10 -21.88 -9.71 7.48
N PHE A 11 -20.67 -10.14 7.10
CA PHE A 11 -19.47 -9.31 7.09
C PHE A 11 -18.60 -9.61 5.86
N ALA A 12 -18.17 -10.86 5.71
CA ALA A 12 -17.32 -11.32 4.63
C ALA A 12 -17.61 -12.77 4.28
N MET A 13 -17.12 -13.23 3.14
CA MET A 13 -17.30 -14.58 2.62
C MET A 13 -16.12 -15.49 2.99
N PRO A 14 -16.41 -16.80 3.28
CA PRO A 14 -17.73 -17.36 3.60
C PRO A 14 -18.24 -16.82 4.93
N MET A 15 -19.55 -16.66 5.09
CA MET A 15 -20.14 -16.08 6.32
C MET A 15 -19.75 -16.86 7.59
N TYR A 16 -19.54 -18.17 7.46
CA TYR A 16 -18.98 -19.01 8.52
C TYR A 16 -17.48 -19.14 8.35
N ARG A 17 -16.69 -18.55 9.26
CA ARG A 17 -15.23 -18.46 9.19
C ARG A 17 -14.77 -17.73 7.92
N PRO A 18 -14.97 -16.41 7.83
CA PRO A 18 -14.61 -15.64 6.67
C PRO A 18 -13.10 -15.67 6.40
N SER A 19 -12.71 -15.31 5.17
CA SER A 19 -11.32 -15.33 4.72
C SER A 19 -10.42 -14.36 5.50
N TYR A 20 -11.01 -13.39 6.21
CA TYR A 20 -10.29 -12.44 7.05
C TYR A 20 -11.16 -12.00 8.24
N PRO A 21 -10.57 -11.68 9.40
CA PRO A 21 -11.30 -11.22 10.58
C PRO A 21 -11.73 -9.76 10.43
N LYS A 22 -12.57 -9.29 11.36
CA LYS A 22 -12.87 -7.86 11.48
C LYS A 22 -11.64 -7.09 11.96
N GLY A 23 -11.47 -5.87 11.45
CA GLY A 23 -10.49 -4.91 11.94
C GLY A 23 -10.93 -4.18 13.23
N PRO A 24 -10.16 -3.18 13.70
CA PRO A 24 -8.92 -2.68 13.10
C PRO A 24 -7.78 -3.70 13.17
N TYR A 25 -6.71 -3.49 12.36
CA TYR A 25 -5.58 -4.41 12.33
C TYR A 25 -4.33 -3.76 12.89
N ARG A 26 -3.72 -4.41 13.90
CA ARG A 26 -2.46 -4.00 14.50
C ARG A 26 -1.31 -4.71 13.83
N PHE A 27 -0.25 -3.96 13.49
CA PHE A 27 1.00 -4.45 12.94
C PHE A 27 2.14 -4.19 13.93
N ILE A 28 2.92 -5.23 14.21
CA ILE A 28 4.07 -5.18 15.11
C ILE A 28 5.35 -5.42 14.28
N ASN A 29 6.35 -4.59 14.48
CA ASN A 29 7.60 -4.62 13.72
C ASN A 29 7.42 -4.53 12.20
N ARG A 30 6.41 -3.77 11.74
CA ARG A 30 6.24 -3.51 10.31
C ARG A 30 7.46 -2.77 9.80
N GLU A 31 8.11 -3.36 8.80
CA GLU A 31 9.34 -2.87 8.21
C GLU A 31 9.09 -2.36 6.79
N PHE A 32 9.62 -1.18 6.48
CA PHE A 32 9.48 -0.54 5.18
C PHE A 32 10.84 -0.23 4.58
N LEU A 33 10.99 -0.46 3.29
CA LEU A 33 11.91 0.24 2.41
C LEU A 33 11.07 1.07 1.45
N ILE A 34 11.14 2.40 1.57
CA ILE A 34 10.43 3.35 0.72
C ILE A 34 11.46 4.07 -0.14
N ILE A 35 11.40 3.89 -1.46
CA ILE A 35 12.25 4.61 -2.41
C ILE A 35 11.39 5.62 -3.14
N THR A 36 11.68 6.89 -2.91
CA THR A 36 11.00 8.03 -3.55
C THR A 36 11.75 8.42 -4.81
N TYR A 37 11.04 8.50 -5.93
CA TYR A 37 11.63 8.82 -7.22
C TYR A 37 10.78 9.79 -8.04
N GLU A 38 11.44 10.49 -8.94
CA GLU A 38 10.82 11.35 -9.95
C GLU A 38 10.42 10.53 -11.19
N THR A 39 9.23 10.82 -11.74
CA THR A 39 8.70 10.22 -12.96
C THR A 39 8.13 11.29 -13.90
N GLU A 40 7.27 10.91 -14.86
CA GLU A 40 6.59 11.82 -15.76
C GLU A 40 5.27 12.31 -15.17
N MET A 41 5.05 13.63 -15.16
CA MET A 41 3.82 14.24 -14.64
C MET A 41 2.58 13.78 -15.41
N ASP A 42 2.65 13.69 -16.71
CA ASP A 42 1.50 13.34 -17.56
C ASP A 42 1.06 11.89 -17.32
N LEU A 43 2.00 10.96 -17.13
CA LEU A 43 1.68 9.58 -16.77
C LEU A 43 1.00 9.47 -15.41
N LEU A 44 1.36 10.31 -14.44
CA LEU A 44 0.68 10.35 -13.14
C LEU A 44 -0.78 10.82 -13.27
N ARG A 45 -1.03 11.81 -14.15
CA ARG A 45 -2.39 12.31 -14.41
C ARG A 45 -3.30 11.28 -15.08
N GLU A 46 -2.74 10.36 -15.84
CA GLU A 46 -3.48 9.25 -16.47
C GLU A 46 -3.95 8.21 -15.46
N VAL A 47 -3.23 8.02 -14.34
CA VAL A 47 -3.49 6.93 -13.38
C VAL A 47 -4.09 7.39 -12.05
N VAL A 48 -4.04 8.70 -11.75
CA VAL A 48 -4.64 9.26 -10.53
C VAL A 48 -6.08 9.67 -10.82
N PRO A 49 -7.08 9.08 -10.14
CA PRO A 49 -8.48 9.41 -10.38
C PRO A 49 -8.85 10.81 -9.84
N GLU A 50 -9.65 11.56 -10.59
CA GLU A 50 -10.33 12.73 -10.04
C GLU A 50 -11.25 12.31 -8.86
N PRO A 51 -11.47 13.16 -7.84
CA PRO A 51 -11.00 14.53 -7.71
C PRO A 51 -9.64 14.69 -6.97
N LEU A 52 -8.77 13.65 -6.99
CA LEU A 52 -7.41 13.77 -6.50
C LEU A 52 -6.56 14.59 -7.49
N GLU A 53 -5.72 15.48 -6.95
CA GLU A 53 -4.84 16.35 -7.73
C GLU A 53 -3.38 15.89 -7.60
N VAL A 54 -2.70 15.68 -8.71
CA VAL A 54 -1.25 15.44 -8.75
C VAL A 54 -0.55 16.79 -8.72
N THR A 55 0.33 17.02 -7.72
CA THR A 55 1.06 18.28 -7.56
C THR A 55 2.50 18.19 -8.01
N ASP A 56 3.13 17.03 -7.87
CA ASP A 56 4.54 16.81 -8.12
C ASP A 56 4.77 15.50 -8.89
N PRO A 57 5.79 15.40 -9.76
CA PRO A 57 6.08 14.20 -10.54
C PRO A 57 6.79 13.13 -9.69
N ILE A 58 6.20 12.76 -8.55
CA ILE A 58 6.82 11.91 -7.52
C ILE A 58 6.02 10.63 -7.35
N VAL A 59 6.75 9.52 -7.19
CA VAL A 59 6.21 8.22 -6.76
C VAL A 59 7.05 7.70 -5.60
N LYS A 60 6.39 7.05 -4.64
CA LYS A 60 7.01 6.24 -3.60
C LYS A 60 6.83 4.78 -3.96
N PHE A 61 7.91 4.06 -4.18
CA PHE A 61 7.90 2.61 -4.31
C PHE A 61 8.20 2.00 -2.95
N GLU A 62 7.32 1.13 -2.50
CA GLU A 62 7.38 0.55 -1.15
C GLU A 62 7.61 -0.96 -1.22
N PHE A 63 8.55 -1.46 -0.43
CA PHE A 63 8.68 -2.86 -0.04
C PHE A 63 8.42 -2.94 1.45
N ILE A 64 7.49 -3.79 1.86
CA ILE A 64 6.98 -3.80 3.24
C ILE A 64 6.94 -5.24 3.73
N ARG A 65 7.52 -5.49 4.89
CA ARG A 65 7.39 -6.75 5.61
C ARG A 65 6.54 -6.55 6.86
N MET A 66 5.57 -7.43 7.05
CA MET A 66 4.68 -7.47 8.21
C MET A 66 4.84 -8.81 8.92
N PRO A 67 5.81 -8.94 9.83
CA PRO A 67 6.11 -10.22 10.49
C PRO A 67 5.06 -10.65 11.50
N ASP A 68 4.25 -9.70 11.99
CA ASP A 68 3.21 -9.94 12.99
C ASP A 68 2.06 -8.95 12.77
N SER A 69 0.93 -9.44 12.31
CA SER A 69 -0.28 -8.64 12.10
C SER A 69 -1.52 -9.34 12.62
N THR A 70 -2.38 -8.58 13.29
CA THR A 70 -3.63 -9.09 13.85
C THR A 70 -4.45 -9.78 12.77
N GLY A 71 -4.68 -11.08 12.91
CA GLY A 71 -5.56 -11.86 12.06
C GLY A 71 -5.00 -12.27 10.70
N PHE A 72 -3.86 -11.69 10.26
CA PHE A 72 -3.20 -12.08 9.01
C PHE A 72 -1.86 -12.80 9.23
N GLY A 73 -1.20 -12.59 10.39
CA GLY A 73 0.10 -13.19 10.67
C GLY A 73 1.25 -12.51 9.94
N ASP A 74 2.13 -13.31 9.31
CA ASP A 74 3.31 -12.84 8.56
C ASP A 74 3.01 -12.79 7.06
N TYR A 75 3.25 -11.65 6.42
CA TYR A 75 3.18 -11.50 4.97
C TYR A 75 4.01 -10.31 4.49
N THR A 76 4.26 -10.23 3.19
CA THR A 76 5.05 -9.17 2.56
C THR A 76 4.23 -8.46 1.47
N GLU A 77 4.41 -7.14 1.36
CA GLU A 77 3.77 -6.28 0.35
C GLU A 77 4.80 -5.48 -0.44
N SER A 78 4.42 -5.07 -1.63
CA SER A 78 5.13 -4.06 -2.41
C SER A 78 4.13 -3.25 -3.21
N GLY A 79 4.41 -1.97 -3.46
CA GLY A 79 3.49 -1.14 -4.23
C GLY A 79 3.99 0.26 -4.54
N GLN A 80 3.14 1.00 -5.23
CA GLN A 80 3.38 2.39 -5.62
C GLN A 80 2.34 3.30 -4.96
N VAL A 81 2.82 4.34 -4.29
CA VAL A 81 2.01 5.40 -3.69
C VAL A 81 2.38 6.71 -4.35
N ILE A 82 1.37 7.42 -4.86
CA ILE A 82 1.53 8.70 -5.54
C ILE A 82 1.10 9.80 -4.57
N PRO A 83 1.96 10.78 -4.24
CA PRO A 83 1.56 11.97 -3.50
C PRO A 83 0.49 12.76 -4.24
N VAL A 84 -0.60 13.06 -3.56
CA VAL A 84 -1.75 13.75 -4.13
C VAL A 84 -2.29 14.81 -3.17
N ARG A 85 -3.18 15.67 -3.70
CA ARG A 85 -3.97 16.62 -2.89
C ARG A 85 -5.45 16.35 -3.09
N TYR A 86 -6.21 16.40 -2.00
CA TYR A 86 -7.67 16.32 -2.01
C TYR A 86 -8.26 17.42 -1.14
N LYS A 87 -9.12 18.29 -1.71
CA LYS A 87 -9.72 19.44 -1.00
C LYS A 87 -8.67 20.26 -0.23
N GLY A 88 -7.53 20.53 -0.88
CA GLY A 88 -6.43 21.33 -0.32
C GLY A 88 -5.53 20.60 0.70
N GLN A 89 -5.77 19.32 1.01
CA GLN A 89 -4.99 18.55 1.96
C GLN A 89 -4.13 17.52 1.25
N ASN A 90 -2.84 17.45 1.63
CA ASN A 90 -1.89 16.48 1.07
C ASN A 90 -2.18 15.06 1.59
N GLY A 91 -1.90 14.06 0.76
CA GLY A 91 -2.03 12.64 1.09
C GLY A 91 -1.31 11.76 0.08
N GLY A 92 -1.51 10.45 0.19
CA GLY A 92 -0.96 9.46 -0.73
C GLY A 92 -2.08 8.62 -1.38
N TYR A 93 -2.04 8.43 -2.68
CA TYR A 93 -2.91 7.51 -3.41
C TYR A 93 -2.18 6.21 -3.68
N SER A 94 -2.73 5.09 -3.20
CA SER A 94 -2.18 3.76 -3.48
C SER A 94 -2.59 3.32 -4.88
N HIS A 95 -1.67 3.47 -5.85
CA HIS A 95 -1.91 3.17 -7.26
C HIS A 95 -1.83 1.67 -7.56
N ALA A 96 -0.83 0.98 -7.03
CA ALA A 96 -0.62 -0.45 -7.25
C ALA A 96 -0.10 -1.12 -5.98
N MET A 97 -0.53 -2.36 -5.73
CA MET A 97 -0.11 -3.12 -4.55
C MET A 97 -0.08 -4.61 -4.85
N TYR A 98 0.97 -5.28 -4.37
CA TYR A 98 1.24 -6.69 -4.61
C TYR A 98 1.66 -7.35 -3.31
N LEU A 99 1.13 -8.53 -3.00
CA LEU A 99 1.48 -9.25 -1.79
C LEU A 99 1.39 -10.77 -1.98
N ASP A 100 1.89 -11.52 -1.01
CA ASP A 100 2.12 -12.95 -1.09
C ASP A 100 1.08 -13.78 -0.34
N ASP A 101 0.06 -13.14 0.28
CA ASP A 101 -0.95 -13.83 1.09
C ASP A 101 -2.38 -13.44 0.72
N HIS A 102 -3.27 -14.45 0.65
CA HIS A 102 -4.65 -14.30 0.19
C HIS A 102 -5.57 -13.54 1.18
N PRO A 103 -5.59 -13.81 2.50
CA PRO A 103 -6.46 -13.10 3.45
C PRO A 103 -6.29 -11.57 3.43
N PRO A 104 -5.07 -11.00 3.47
CA PRO A 104 -4.89 -9.55 3.39
C PRO A 104 -5.17 -8.98 1.98
N ILE A 105 -5.16 -9.81 0.91
CA ILE A 105 -5.68 -9.40 -0.41
C ILE A 105 -7.18 -9.23 -0.33
N ALA A 106 -7.91 -10.26 0.09
CA ALA A 106 -9.37 -10.25 0.15
C ALA A 106 -9.88 -9.12 1.06
N GLY A 107 -9.42 -9.06 2.31
CA GLY A 107 -9.84 -8.03 3.26
C GLY A 107 -9.46 -6.62 2.81
N GLY A 108 -8.26 -6.42 2.27
CA GLY A 108 -7.81 -5.12 1.76
C GLY A 108 -8.67 -4.61 0.61
N ARG A 109 -9.02 -5.47 -0.35
CA ARG A 109 -9.87 -5.13 -1.49
C ARG A 109 -11.32 -4.89 -1.08
N GLU A 110 -11.89 -5.79 -0.26
CA GLU A 110 -13.31 -5.75 0.07
C GLU A 110 -13.67 -4.65 1.08
N ILE A 111 -12.81 -4.37 2.06
CA ILE A 111 -13.08 -3.33 3.08
C ILE A 111 -12.69 -1.94 2.57
N TRP A 112 -11.43 -1.76 2.16
CA TRP A 112 -10.89 -0.41 1.84
C TRP A 112 -10.79 -0.11 0.35
N GLY A 113 -10.67 -1.12 -0.51
CA GLY A 113 -10.38 -0.93 -1.93
C GLY A 113 -8.90 -0.86 -2.26
N PHE A 114 -8.01 -1.42 -1.44
CA PHE A 114 -6.60 -1.54 -1.80
C PHE A 114 -6.45 -2.29 -3.14
N PRO A 115 -5.65 -1.79 -4.10
CA PRO A 115 -5.51 -2.38 -5.44
C PRO A 115 -4.60 -3.64 -5.43
N LYS A 116 -4.88 -4.57 -4.53
CA LYS A 116 -4.02 -5.72 -4.21
C LYS A 116 -4.13 -6.83 -5.24
N LYS A 117 -2.97 -7.35 -5.67
CA LYS A 117 -2.79 -8.55 -6.51
C LYS A 117 -1.83 -9.52 -5.84
N LEU A 118 -2.01 -10.82 -6.12
CA LEU A 118 -1.09 -11.86 -5.65
C LEU A 118 0.23 -11.78 -6.42
N ALA A 119 1.35 -11.78 -5.71
CA ALA A 119 2.71 -11.76 -6.24
C ALA A 119 3.70 -12.32 -5.21
N LYS A 120 5.00 -12.15 -5.44
CA LYS A 120 6.06 -12.62 -4.55
C LYS A 120 6.98 -11.45 -4.14
N PRO A 121 6.49 -10.49 -3.35
CA PRO A 121 7.36 -9.44 -2.79
C PRO A 121 8.30 -10.04 -1.72
N ARG A 122 9.46 -9.43 -1.55
CA ARG A 122 10.43 -9.78 -0.50
C ARG A 122 11.12 -8.53 0.00
N LEU A 123 11.42 -8.49 1.29
CA LEU A 123 12.27 -7.48 1.91
C LEU A 123 13.25 -8.22 2.84
N ILE A 124 14.53 -8.16 2.53
CA ILE A 124 15.58 -8.90 3.24
C ILE A 124 16.82 -8.03 3.44
N VAL A 125 17.61 -8.39 4.42
CA VAL A 125 18.96 -7.84 4.61
C VAL A 125 19.97 -8.86 4.11
N GLU A 126 20.83 -8.44 3.19
CA GLU A 126 21.94 -9.23 2.71
C GLU A 126 23.23 -8.43 2.89
N LYS A 127 24.09 -8.88 3.80
CA LYS A 127 25.29 -8.15 4.24
C LYS A 127 24.94 -6.74 4.69
N GLU A 128 25.55 -5.71 4.09
CA GLU A 128 25.32 -4.29 4.38
C GLU A 128 24.15 -3.66 3.57
N THR A 129 23.35 -4.47 2.90
CA THR A 129 22.31 -3.98 1.99
C THR A 129 20.92 -4.43 2.43
N LEU A 130 19.99 -3.49 2.54
CA LEU A 130 18.55 -3.75 2.58
C LEU A 130 18.05 -3.89 1.13
N MET A 131 17.49 -5.04 0.79
CA MET A 131 17.05 -5.37 -0.56
C MET A 131 15.56 -5.71 -0.59
N GLY A 132 14.80 -5.00 -1.42
CA GLY A 132 13.42 -5.31 -1.80
C GLY A 132 13.35 -5.89 -3.20
N THR A 133 12.54 -6.94 -3.38
CA THR A 133 12.25 -7.49 -4.71
C THR A 133 10.75 -7.74 -4.87
N LEU A 134 10.26 -7.62 -6.09
CA LEU A 134 8.90 -7.99 -6.47
C LEU A 134 8.93 -8.85 -7.71
N ASP A 135 8.42 -10.09 -7.61
CA ASP A 135 8.20 -10.98 -8.75
C ASP A 135 6.70 -11.19 -8.96
N TYR A 136 6.23 -11.01 -10.19
CA TYR A 136 4.86 -11.35 -10.60
C TYR A 136 4.90 -12.70 -11.36
N GLY A 137 4.38 -13.74 -10.72
CA GLY A 137 4.70 -15.11 -11.15
C GLY A 137 6.20 -15.39 -10.96
N ASP A 138 6.87 -15.71 -12.06
CA ASP A 138 8.33 -15.95 -12.09
C ASP A 138 9.11 -14.82 -12.77
N CYS A 139 8.42 -13.71 -13.09
CA CYS A 139 9.04 -12.54 -13.74
C CYS A 139 9.35 -11.47 -12.68
N ARG A 140 10.62 -11.02 -12.61
CA ARG A 140 11.01 -9.85 -11.83
C ARG A 140 10.36 -8.60 -12.41
N VAL A 141 9.67 -7.81 -11.57
CA VAL A 141 9.05 -6.53 -11.96
C VAL A 141 9.64 -5.33 -11.21
N ALA A 142 10.26 -5.56 -10.05
CA ALA A 142 11.00 -4.51 -9.35
C ALA A 142 12.14 -5.06 -8.49
N THR A 143 13.21 -4.26 -8.37
CA THR A 143 14.32 -4.47 -7.42
C THR A 143 14.71 -3.12 -6.83
N GLY A 144 14.66 -3.01 -5.50
CA GLY A 144 15.13 -1.85 -4.75
C GLY A 144 16.25 -2.23 -3.79
N THR A 145 17.26 -1.39 -3.67
CA THR A 145 18.36 -1.58 -2.71
C THR A 145 18.64 -0.30 -1.96
N MET A 146 19.06 -0.41 -0.71
CA MET A 146 19.53 0.71 0.12
C MET A 146 20.62 0.24 1.08
N GLY A 147 21.60 1.10 1.39
CA GLY A 147 22.55 0.86 2.45
C GLY A 147 21.84 0.60 3.79
N TYR A 148 22.09 -0.56 4.42
CA TYR A 148 21.36 -0.98 5.62
C TYR A 148 21.73 -0.13 6.82
N LYS A 149 20.71 0.55 7.41
CA LYS A 149 20.84 1.43 8.58
C LYS A 149 22.01 2.42 8.45
N TYR A 150 22.18 3.00 7.25
CA TYR A 150 23.34 3.76 6.87
C TYR A 150 23.47 5.08 7.64
N GLU A 151 22.38 5.86 7.75
CA GLU A 151 22.30 7.11 8.50
C GLU A 151 20.95 7.21 9.21
N SER A 152 20.96 7.53 10.50
CA SER A 152 19.75 7.61 11.32
C SER A 152 18.91 8.84 11.00
N LEU A 153 17.60 8.66 10.95
CA LEU A 153 16.62 9.74 10.82
C LEU A 153 15.94 10.06 12.16
N ASP A 154 15.41 11.27 12.26
CA ASP A 154 14.59 11.70 13.38
C ASP A 154 13.24 10.95 13.40
N SER A 155 13.08 10.05 14.37
CA SER A 155 11.88 9.21 14.51
C SER A 155 10.59 10.01 14.69
N SER A 156 10.65 11.21 15.26
CA SER A 156 9.47 12.06 15.45
C SER A 156 8.96 12.62 14.11
N LYS A 157 9.86 13.04 13.25
CA LYS A 157 9.53 13.51 11.88
C LYS A 157 9.00 12.39 11.01
N VAL A 158 9.58 11.19 11.14
CA VAL A 158 9.11 9.99 10.42
C VAL A 158 7.72 9.60 10.91
N ALA A 159 7.47 9.56 12.21
CA ALA A 159 6.14 9.31 12.75
C ALA A 159 5.09 10.29 12.22
N GLU A 160 5.43 11.58 12.16
CA GLU A 160 4.53 12.62 11.64
C GLU A 160 4.23 12.40 10.15
N SER A 161 5.23 12.00 9.36
CA SER A 161 5.03 11.71 7.93
C SER A 161 4.09 10.53 7.67
N LEU A 162 4.03 9.54 8.58
CA LEU A 162 3.13 8.39 8.47
C LEU A 162 1.68 8.69 8.90
N LYS A 163 1.42 9.82 9.57
CA LYS A 163 0.06 10.27 9.94
C LYS A 163 -0.69 10.95 8.78
N GLY A 164 -0.06 11.03 7.61
CA GLY A 164 -0.69 11.58 6.41
C GLY A 164 -1.94 10.81 6.00
N LYS A 165 -2.85 11.50 5.28
CA LYS A 165 -4.03 10.88 4.69
C LYS A 165 -3.63 9.94 3.57
N ASN A 166 -4.36 8.83 3.46
CA ASN A 166 -4.20 7.88 2.38
C ASN A 166 -5.53 7.70 1.67
N TYR A 167 -5.48 7.57 0.34
CA TYR A 167 -6.64 7.46 -0.52
C TYR A 167 -6.60 6.18 -1.35
N LEU A 168 -7.77 5.60 -1.55
CA LEU A 168 -7.98 4.36 -2.29
C LEU A 168 -9.21 4.51 -3.18
N LEU A 169 -9.13 4.03 -4.41
CA LEU A 169 -10.29 3.90 -5.29
C LEU A 169 -10.87 2.50 -5.10
N LYS A 170 -11.98 2.42 -4.36
CA LYS A 170 -12.69 1.18 -4.11
C LYS A 170 -13.70 0.91 -5.20
N ILE A 171 -13.52 -0.19 -5.94
CA ILE A 171 -14.44 -0.64 -6.98
C ILE A 171 -14.84 -2.08 -6.68
N LEU A 172 -16.14 -2.33 -6.57
CA LEU A 172 -16.70 -3.69 -6.44
C LEU A 172 -17.80 -3.88 -7.50
N PRO A 173 -17.71 -4.93 -8.31
CA PRO A 173 -18.74 -5.25 -9.29
C PRO A 173 -19.96 -5.88 -8.61
N HIS A 174 -21.12 -5.73 -9.25
CA HIS A 174 -22.31 -6.51 -8.98
C HIS A 174 -22.23 -7.89 -9.67
N VAL A 175 -23.13 -8.81 -9.35
CA VAL A 175 -23.14 -10.18 -9.91
C VAL A 175 -23.36 -10.24 -11.43
N ASP A 176 -23.94 -9.18 -12.02
CA ASP A 176 -24.16 -9.03 -13.47
C ASP A 176 -23.00 -8.31 -14.19
N GLY A 177 -21.91 -7.98 -13.47
CA GLY A 177 -20.76 -7.27 -13.99
C GLY A 177 -20.89 -5.75 -14.01
N SER A 178 -22.05 -5.19 -13.65
CA SER A 178 -22.17 -3.74 -13.45
C SER A 178 -21.42 -3.28 -12.20
N VAL A 179 -21.14 -1.97 -12.10
CA VAL A 179 -20.48 -1.39 -10.92
C VAL A 179 -21.49 -1.30 -9.77
N ARG A 180 -21.16 -1.89 -8.62
CA ARG A 180 -21.98 -1.82 -7.39
C ARG A 180 -21.44 -0.80 -6.39
N VAL A 181 -20.12 -0.66 -6.31
CA VAL A 181 -19.42 0.30 -5.45
C VAL A 181 -18.33 0.95 -6.28
N CYS A 182 -18.28 2.28 -6.28
CA CYS A 182 -17.18 3.06 -6.88
C CYS A 182 -16.96 4.30 -6.00
N GLU A 183 -16.03 4.20 -5.07
CA GLU A 183 -15.86 5.14 -3.97
C GLU A 183 -14.39 5.54 -3.79
N LEU A 184 -14.15 6.82 -3.50
CA LEU A 184 -12.88 7.26 -2.95
C LEU A 184 -12.91 7.09 -1.43
N VAL A 185 -12.04 6.24 -0.93
CA VAL A 185 -11.91 5.93 0.50
C VAL A 185 -10.68 6.62 1.08
N GLU A 186 -10.84 7.28 2.22
CA GLU A 186 -9.75 7.88 3.00
C GLU A 186 -9.51 7.08 4.27
N TYR A 187 -8.24 6.87 4.64
CA TYR A 187 -7.83 6.38 5.95
C TYR A 187 -6.55 7.07 6.44
N VAL A 188 -6.33 7.02 7.75
CA VAL A 188 -5.12 7.53 8.42
C VAL A 188 -4.61 6.46 9.35
N LEU A 189 -3.31 6.20 9.34
CA LEU A 189 -2.69 5.23 10.26
C LEU A 189 -2.72 5.77 11.68
N GLU A 190 -2.96 4.88 12.65
CA GLU A 190 -3.10 5.20 14.08
C GLU A 190 -2.04 4.47 14.92
N ASP A 191 -1.88 4.88 16.18
CA ASP A 191 -1.00 4.25 17.18
C ASP A 191 0.42 4.00 16.67
N ILE A 192 0.98 4.96 15.92
CA ILE A 192 2.29 4.85 15.28
C ILE A 192 3.39 4.96 16.33
N SER A 193 4.25 3.95 16.40
CA SER A 193 5.46 3.92 17.24
C SER A 193 6.66 3.54 16.37
N ILE A 194 7.57 4.48 16.15
CA ILE A 194 8.80 4.25 15.36
C ILE A 194 9.86 3.59 16.25
N LYS A 195 10.30 2.38 15.88
CA LYS A 195 11.39 1.64 16.54
C LYS A 195 12.77 1.99 15.98
N GLY A 196 12.79 2.51 14.75
CA GLY A 196 13.98 3.02 14.10
C GLY A 196 13.68 3.48 12.69
N ALA A 197 14.45 4.47 12.24
CA ALA A 197 14.35 5.00 10.89
C ALA A 197 15.72 5.43 10.38
N TRP A 198 16.00 5.12 9.12
CA TRP A 198 17.29 5.37 8.49
C TRP A 198 17.13 5.80 7.04
N THR A 199 18.12 6.51 6.52
CA THR A 199 18.30 6.80 5.09
C THR A 199 19.65 6.28 4.63
N GLY A 200 19.88 6.26 3.32
CA GLY A 200 21.15 5.85 2.72
C GLY A 200 21.12 5.91 1.21
N PRO A 201 22.29 5.64 0.56
CA PRO A 201 22.35 5.47 -0.89
C PRO A 201 21.38 4.37 -1.32
N ALA A 202 20.64 4.59 -2.41
CA ALA A 202 19.63 3.66 -2.88
C ALA A 202 19.49 3.66 -4.39
N GLU A 203 19.03 2.50 -4.92
CA GLU A 203 18.69 2.30 -6.32
C GLU A 203 17.36 1.58 -6.45
N LEU A 204 16.64 1.85 -7.55
CA LEU A 204 15.39 1.20 -7.91
C LEU A 204 15.39 0.87 -9.40
N GLN A 205 15.12 -0.38 -9.74
CA GLN A 205 14.92 -0.85 -11.10
C GLN A 205 13.51 -1.40 -11.24
N LEU A 206 12.78 -0.94 -12.25
CA LEU A 206 11.44 -1.41 -12.62
C LEU A 206 11.50 -2.07 -14.00
N PHE A 207 10.85 -3.23 -14.12
CA PHE A 207 10.82 -4.01 -15.37
C PHE A 207 9.40 -4.10 -15.89
N GLN A 208 9.26 -4.01 -17.24
CA GLN A 208 7.97 -4.05 -17.89
C GLN A 208 7.28 -5.41 -17.73
N HIS A 209 5.99 -5.38 -17.46
CA HIS A 209 5.17 -6.58 -17.39
C HIS A 209 3.69 -6.23 -17.70
N ALA A 210 3.05 -6.99 -18.57
CA ALA A 210 1.70 -6.71 -19.07
C ALA A 210 0.61 -6.63 -17.97
N LEU A 211 0.74 -7.38 -16.87
CA LEU A 211 -0.26 -7.43 -15.78
C LEU A 211 0.22 -6.85 -14.43
N ALA A 212 1.48 -6.42 -14.37
CA ALA A 212 2.08 -5.73 -13.23
C ALA A 212 2.87 -4.51 -13.72
N PRO A 213 2.17 -3.47 -14.23
CA PRO A 213 2.75 -2.40 -15.03
C PRO A 213 3.47 -1.33 -14.19
N VAL A 214 4.25 -1.74 -13.18
CA VAL A 214 4.96 -0.78 -12.29
C VAL A 214 5.98 0.09 -13.04
N ALA A 215 6.51 -0.39 -14.17
CA ALA A 215 7.46 0.36 -14.98
C ALA A 215 6.81 1.39 -15.94
N GLU A 216 5.48 1.47 -16.00
CA GLU A 216 4.77 2.54 -16.72
C GLU A 216 4.93 3.91 -16.04
N LEU A 217 5.32 3.91 -14.76
CA LEU A 217 5.80 5.10 -14.05
C LEU A 217 7.33 5.01 -13.91
N PRO A 218 8.11 5.41 -14.94
CA PRO A 218 9.54 5.14 -15.03
C PRO A 218 10.34 5.94 -13.98
N VAL A 219 11.43 5.34 -13.51
CA VAL A 219 12.36 5.98 -12.59
C VAL A 219 13.29 6.91 -13.37
N LYS A 220 13.09 8.22 -13.25
CA LYS A 220 13.99 9.24 -13.82
C LYS A 220 15.15 9.58 -12.89
N LYS A 221 14.85 9.71 -11.61
CA LYS A 221 15.81 10.10 -10.59
C LYS A 221 15.35 9.60 -9.22
N ILE A 222 16.25 8.99 -8.48
CA ILE A 222 16.02 8.71 -7.05
C ILE A 222 16.16 10.01 -6.26
N ILE A 223 15.16 10.31 -5.43
CA ILE A 223 15.11 11.52 -4.61
C ILE A 223 15.53 11.22 -3.17
N ALA A 224 14.98 10.12 -2.62
CA ALA A 224 15.26 9.68 -1.26
C ALA A 224 14.97 8.21 -1.08
N ALA A 225 15.57 7.60 -0.08
CA ALA A 225 15.18 6.29 0.41
C ALA A 225 15.09 6.30 1.93
N THR A 226 14.12 5.57 2.46
CA THR A 226 13.87 5.50 3.90
C THR A 226 13.60 4.06 4.30
N HIS A 227 14.34 3.56 5.29
CA HIS A 227 14.09 2.31 5.99
C HIS A 227 13.43 2.62 7.33
N ILE A 228 12.27 2.04 7.60
CA ILE A 228 11.50 2.28 8.82
C ILE A 228 11.11 0.95 9.45
N VAL A 229 11.26 0.85 10.78
CA VAL A 229 10.67 -0.22 11.59
C VAL A 229 9.71 0.41 12.57
N SER A 230 8.45 -0.02 12.57
CA SER A 230 7.39 0.59 13.37
C SER A 230 6.32 -0.40 13.80
N ASP A 231 5.59 -0.04 14.86
CA ASP A 231 4.27 -0.59 15.15
C ASP A 231 3.22 0.45 14.75
N LEU A 232 2.12 0.00 14.18
CA LEU A 232 1.01 0.88 13.80
C LEU A 232 -0.31 0.11 13.69
N THR A 233 -1.42 0.86 13.67
CA THR A 233 -2.76 0.33 13.48
C THR A 233 -3.34 0.84 12.16
N LEU A 234 -3.93 -0.08 11.37
CA LEU A 234 -4.77 0.25 10.23
C LEU A 234 -6.24 0.26 10.69
N PRO A 235 -6.85 1.45 10.87
CA PRO A 235 -8.27 1.56 11.21
C PRO A 235 -9.16 1.34 9.99
N TYR A 236 -10.49 1.35 10.20
CA TYR A 236 -11.41 1.46 9.08
C TYR A 236 -11.28 2.82 8.39
N GLY A 237 -11.58 2.83 7.08
CA GLY A 237 -11.63 4.05 6.30
C GLY A 237 -12.99 4.73 6.34
N ARG A 238 -13.09 5.86 5.65
CA ARG A 238 -14.36 6.55 5.36
C ARG A 238 -14.47 6.87 3.88
N VAL A 239 -15.68 6.80 3.34
CA VAL A 239 -15.96 7.27 1.98
C VAL A 239 -15.94 8.81 2.01
N VAL A 240 -15.17 9.40 1.09
CA VAL A 240 -15.02 10.85 0.96
C VAL A 240 -15.57 11.39 -0.36
N HIS A 241 -15.80 10.50 -1.34
CA HIS A 241 -16.47 10.78 -2.61
C HIS A 241 -17.07 9.47 -3.15
N ASP A 242 -18.32 9.52 -3.60
CA ASP A 242 -19.00 8.43 -4.30
C ASP A 242 -19.14 8.84 -5.77
N TYR A 243 -18.68 8.00 -6.69
CA TYR A 243 -18.73 8.26 -8.13
C TYR A 243 -20.07 7.83 -8.75
N LEU A 244 -20.96 7.21 -7.97
CA LEU A 244 -22.28 6.74 -8.40
C LEU A 244 -23.42 7.65 -7.96
N ASP A 245 -23.13 8.70 -7.15
CA ASP A 245 -24.10 9.71 -6.71
C ASP A 245 -24.42 10.76 -7.80
#